data_97a57c41e386325146eb1017f780af26
#
_entry.id   97a57c41e386325146eb1017f780af26
#
_cell.length_a   1.000
_cell.length_b   1.000
_cell.length_c   1.000
_cell.angle_alpha   90.00
_cell.angle_beta   90.00
_cell.angle_gamma   90.00
#
_symmetry.space_group_name_H-M   'P 1'
#
loop_
_entity.id
_entity.type
_entity.pdbx_description
1 polymer ?
#
loop_
_entity_poly.entity_id
_entity_poly.type
_entity_poly.pdbx_seq_one_letter_code
_entity_poly.pdbx_strand_id
1 'polypeptide(L)'
;MPYLAKILIYPIKSLDGVEIQQGRIINGGALEHDREFAIFDEHSRVVNGKRNPSIHQLRSYFRISHREISLQFPGKDSEYVFHLDEERQTLAAILSDFFGFAVTLAQNSQGGFPDDLQSPGPTVISTATLAEVASWFPGVTIDEMRRRMRANLEIDGVPAFWEDQLFSESGEVLSFQVGDVQFFGVNPCQRCVVPTRDSFSGVAYPSFQKIFVQKRQATLPEWSATSRFNHFYRLSVNTKLPSSEAGKFISVG
;
A
#
# COMPACT_ATOMS: atom_id res chain seq x y z
N MET A 1 7.11 2.24 -23.79
CA MET A 1 5.66 2.08 -23.56
C MET A 1 5.48 1.74 -22.09
N PRO A 2 4.42 2.22 -21.42
CA PRO A 2 4.13 1.82 -20.05
C PRO A 2 3.89 0.31 -19.95
N TYR A 3 4.38 -0.31 -18.88
CA TYR A 3 4.13 -1.71 -18.57
C TYR A 3 4.03 -1.90 -17.05
N LEU A 4 3.33 -2.95 -16.61
CA LEU A 4 3.18 -3.30 -15.21
C LEU A 4 4.46 -3.98 -14.72
N ALA A 5 5.29 -3.25 -13.99
CA ALA A 5 6.58 -3.74 -13.52
C ALA A 5 6.47 -4.59 -12.24
N LYS A 6 5.53 -4.23 -11.33
CA LYS A 6 5.34 -4.96 -10.06
C LYS A 6 3.88 -4.95 -9.63
N ILE A 7 3.48 -6.04 -8.99
CA ILE A 7 2.23 -6.15 -8.24
C ILE A 7 2.59 -6.44 -6.78
N LEU A 8 2.17 -5.58 -5.88
CA LEU A 8 2.41 -5.69 -4.44
C LEU A 8 1.08 -5.83 -3.70
N ILE A 9 0.95 -6.86 -2.90
CA ILE A 9 -0.18 -7.02 -1.97
C ILE A 9 0.32 -7.00 -0.53
N TYR A 10 -0.55 -6.62 0.39
CA TYR A 10 -0.27 -6.46 1.82
C TYR A 10 -1.27 -7.31 2.62
N PRO A 11 -1.07 -8.64 2.74
CA PRO A 11 -2.11 -9.55 3.23
C PRO A 11 -2.68 -9.18 4.59
N ILE A 12 -1.82 -8.70 5.51
CA ILE A 12 -2.27 -8.11 6.77
C ILE A 12 -2.03 -6.60 6.73
N LYS A 13 -3.09 -5.83 6.94
CA LYS A 13 -3.01 -4.36 6.96
C LYS A 13 -1.92 -3.88 7.92
N SER A 14 -1.05 -2.99 7.44
CA SER A 14 0.09 -2.37 8.14
C SER A 14 1.34 -3.24 8.31
N LEU A 15 1.32 -4.53 7.98
CA LEU A 15 2.53 -5.36 7.92
C LEU A 15 3.22 -5.25 6.55
N ASP A 16 4.34 -5.95 6.36
CA ASP A 16 5.09 -5.93 5.11
C ASP A 16 4.24 -6.46 3.94
N GLY A 17 4.60 -6.06 2.73
CA GLY A 17 3.98 -6.54 1.50
C GLY A 17 4.73 -7.70 0.89
N VAL A 18 4.09 -8.36 -0.06
CA VAL A 18 4.68 -9.39 -0.91
C VAL A 18 4.46 -9.05 -2.38
N GLU A 19 5.49 -9.25 -3.19
CA GLU A 19 5.44 -9.11 -4.64
C GLU A 19 4.88 -10.40 -5.24
N ILE A 20 3.91 -10.26 -6.15
CA ILE A 20 3.28 -11.37 -6.87
C ILE A 20 3.37 -11.14 -8.38
N GLN A 21 3.40 -12.21 -9.18
CA GLN A 21 3.50 -12.12 -10.64
C GLN A 21 2.14 -11.90 -11.31
N GLN A 22 1.07 -12.33 -10.65
CA GLN A 22 -0.29 -12.21 -11.12
C GLN A 22 -1.23 -11.95 -9.96
N GLY A 23 -2.17 -11.02 -10.12
CA GLY A 23 -3.19 -10.68 -9.13
C GLY A 23 -4.59 -10.84 -9.70
N ARG A 24 -5.49 -11.47 -8.95
CA ARG A 24 -6.92 -11.60 -9.29
C ARG A 24 -7.70 -10.42 -8.73
N ILE A 25 -8.65 -9.90 -9.48
CA ILE A 25 -9.60 -8.88 -9.01
C ILE A 25 -10.77 -9.59 -8.30
N ILE A 26 -11.07 -9.17 -7.07
CA ILE A 26 -12.22 -9.69 -6.30
C ILE A 26 -13.46 -8.81 -6.48
N ASN A 27 -14.63 -9.28 -6.04
CA ASN A 27 -15.92 -8.58 -6.20
C ASN A 27 -15.92 -7.12 -5.68
N GLY A 28 -15.15 -6.84 -4.63
CA GLY A 28 -14.97 -5.49 -4.09
C GLY A 28 -14.06 -4.58 -4.91
N GLY A 29 -13.51 -5.04 -6.04
CA GLY A 29 -12.60 -4.29 -6.90
C GLY A 29 -11.15 -4.23 -6.38
N ALA A 30 -10.84 -4.86 -5.27
CA ALA A 30 -9.49 -4.99 -4.74
C ALA A 30 -8.73 -6.19 -5.37
N LEU A 31 -7.42 -6.26 -5.13
CA LEU A 31 -6.65 -7.47 -5.40
C LEU A 31 -6.95 -8.53 -4.34
N GLU A 32 -7.08 -9.78 -4.79
CA GLU A 32 -7.22 -10.93 -3.90
C GLU A 32 -6.04 -10.96 -2.91
N HIS A 33 -6.35 -11.25 -1.66
CA HIS A 33 -5.43 -11.25 -0.53
C HIS A 33 -4.85 -9.87 -0.12
N ASP A 34 -5.14 -8.78 -0.84
CA ASP A 34 -4.66 -7.46 -0.42
C ASP A 34 -5.48 -6.95 0.76
N ARG A 35 -4.80 -6.70 1.89
CA ARG A 35 -5.42 -6.26 3.16
C ARG A 35 -6.60 -7.15 3.60
N GLU A 36 -6.54 -8.42 3.25
CA GLU A 36 -7.55 -9.43 3.62
C GLU A 36 -7.72 -9.52 5.13
N PHE A 37 -6.62 -9.31 5.87
CA PHE A 37 -6.62 -9.30 7.32
C PHE A 37 -6.27 -7.92 7.89
N ALA A 38 -6.79 -7.64 9.09
CA ALA A 38 -6.38 -6.49 9.89
C ALA A 38 -6.32 -6.84 11.38
N ILE A 39 -5.37 -6.22 12.07
CA ILE A 39 -5.20 -6.35 13.53
C ILE A 39 -6.05 -5.27 14.20
N PHE A 40 -6.87 -5.65 15.16
CA PHE A 40 -7.72 -4.74 15.93
C PHE A 40 -7.36 -4.79 17.42
N ASP A 41 -7.40 -3.64 18.07
CA ASP A 41 -7.28 -3.52 19.53
C ASP A 41 -8.63 -3.84 20.22
N GLU A 42 -8.64 -3.86 21.55
CA GLU A 42 -9.83 -4.10 22.39
C GLU A 42 -10.96 -3.08 22.18
N HIS A 43 -10.65 -1.92 21.58
CA HIS A 43 -11.62 -0.88 21.23
C HIS A 43 -12.08 -0.96 19.77
N SER A 44 -11.84 -2.07 19.09
CA SER A 44 -12.16 -2.29 17.67
C SER A 44 -11.49 -1.28 16.73
N ARG A 45 -10.34 -0.74 17.09
CA ARG A 45 -9.55 0.16 16.24
C ARG A 45 -8.42 -0.61 15.59
N VAL A 46 -8.20 -0.35 14.29
CA VAL A 46 -7.08 -0.96 13.56
C VAL A 46 -5.74 -0.55 14.18
N VAL A 47 -4.92 -1.54 14.51
CA VAL A 47 -3.51 -1.36 14.88
C VAL A 47 -2.72 -1.03 13.62
N ASN A 48 -2.12 0.15 13.58
CA ASN A 48 -1.43 0.66 12.39
C ASN A 48 -0.26 1.59 12.76
N GLY A 49 0.63 1.83 11.82
CA GLY A 49 1.81 2.68 12.00
C GLY A 49 1.53 4.16 12.30
N LYS A 50 0.27 4.62 12.19
CA LYS A 50 -0.10 5.99 12.58
C LYS A 50 -0.09 6.12 14.11
N ARG A 51 -0.65 5.13 14.82
CA ARG A 51 -0.83 5.13 16.27
C ARG A 51 0.19 4.26 17.00
N ASN A 52 0.67 3.19 16.35
CA ASN A 52 1.57 2.20 16.94
C ASN A 52 2.84 2.08 16.10
N PRO A 53 3.83 2.98 16.28
CA PRO A 53 5.06 2.96 15.48
C PRO A 53 5.87 1.66 15.60
N SER A 54 5.76 0.93 16.70
CA SER A 54 6.42 -0.37 16.90
C SER A 54 6.07 -1.40 15.83
N ILE A 55 4.91 -1.28 15.16
CA ILE A 55 4.53 -2.18 14.06
C ILE A 55 5.56 -2.19 12.93
N HIS A 56 6.30 -1.09 12.72
CA HIS A 56 7.37 -1.01 11.71
C HIS A 56 8.58 -1.88 12.05
N GLN A 57 8.75 -2.27 13.30
CA GLN A 57 9.85 -3.14 13.74
C GLN A 57 9.56 -4.62 13.53
N LEU A 58 8.30 -4.96 13.27
CA LEU A 58 7.86 -6.32 12.98
C LEU A 58 8.10 -6.63 11.50
N ARG A 59 8.89 -7.67 11.21
CA ARG A 59 9.05 -8.17 9.83
C ARG A 59 8.08 -9.29 9.58
N SER A 60 7.48 -9.30 8.40
CA SER A 60 6.54 -10.34 7.99
C SER A 60 6.84 -10.81 6.57
N TYR A 61 6.80 -12.13 6.38
CA TYR A 61 6.95 -12.78 5.09
C TYR A 61 5.73 -13.66 4.83
N PHE A 62 5.21 -13.61 3.60
CA PHE A 62 3.98 -14.34 3.25
C PHE A 62 4.24 -15.40 2.20
N ARG A 63 3.74 -16.61 2.45
CA ARG A 63 3.59 -17.67 1.45
C ARG A 63 2.11 -17.79 1.09
N ILE A 64 1.67 -16.98 0.13
CA ILE A 64 0.25 -16.81 -0.21
C ILE A 64 -0.42 -18.14 -0.56
N SER A 65 0.22 -18.97 -1.38
CA SER A 65 -0.29 -20.28 -1.78
C SER A 65 -0.49 -21.28 -0.63
N HIS A 66 0.22 -21.06 0.48
CA HIS A 66 0.13 -21.88 1.69
C HIS A 66 -0.70 -21.22 2.80
N ARG A 67 -1.17 -19.99 2.57
CA ARG A 67 -1.88 -19.20 3.58
C ARG A 67 -1.06 -19.01 4.86
N GLU A 68 0.25 -18.86 4.74
CA GLU A 68 1.17 -18.76 5.86
C GLU A 68 1.80 -17.37 5.97
N ILE A 69 2.05 -16.98 7.19
CA ILE A 69 2.86 -15.82 7.56
C ILE A 69 4.01 -16.26 8.46
N SER A 70 5.21 -15.77 8.15
CA SER A 70 6.35 -15.80 9.07
C SER A 70 6.53 -14.43 9.70
N LEU A 71 6.71 -14.38 11.01
CA LEU A 71 6.99 -13.16 11.76
C LEU A 71 8.37 -13.23 12.40
N GLN A 72 9.12 -12.13 12.25
CA GLN A 72 10.37 -11.88 12.96
C GLN A 72 10.22 -10.65 13.85
N PHE A 73 10.48 -10.81 15.14
CA PHE A 73 10.38 -9.75 16.14
C PHE A 73 11.72 -9.08 16.37
N PRO A 74 11.76 -7.78 16.73
CA PRO A 74 13.01 -7.07 16.99
C PRO A 74 13.79 -7.74 18.11
N GLY A 75 15.12 -7.91 17.88
CA GLY A 75 16.03 -8.53 18.85
C GLY A 75 15.88 -10.05 19.05
N LYS A 76 15.08 -10.72 18.20
CA LYS A 76 14.96 -12.18 18.19
C LYS A 76 15.44 -12.72 16.85
N ASP A 77 16.28 -13.76 16.89
CA ASP A 77 16.74 -14.47 15.69
C ASP A 77 15.72 -15.50 15.20
N SER A 78 14.76 -15.85 16.04
CA SER A 78 13.73 -16.85 15.73
C SER A 78 12.64 -16.28 14.85
N GLU A 79 12.25 -17.04 13.84
CA GLU A 79 11.08 -16.79 12.98
C GLU A 79 9.91 -17.64 13.49
N TYR A 80 8.73 -17.04 13.55
CA TYR A 80 7.49 -17.69 13.99
C TYR A 80 6.56 -17.83 12.79
N VAL A 81 6.20 -19.06 12.44
CA VAL A 81 5.35 -19.35 11.29
C VAL A 81 3.94 -19.71 11.76
N PHE A 82 2.92 -19.15 11.09
CA PHE A 82 1.51 -19.39 11.40
C PHE A 82 0.70 -19.58 10.12
N HIS A 83 -0.28 -20.48 10.17
CA HIS A 83 -1.31 -20.58 9.16
C HIS A 83 -2.42 -19.54 9.42
N LEU A 84 -2.68 -18.64 8.45
CA LEU A 84 -3.55 -17.49 8.60
C LEU A 84 -5.01 -17.83 8.92
N ASP A 85 -5.49 -19.00 8.50
CA ASP A 85 -6.88 -19.41 8.73
C ASP A 85 -7.04 -20.30 9.98
N GLU A 86 -6.03 -21.13 10.29
CA GLU A 86 -6.12 -22.13 11.35
C GLU A 86 -5.54 -21.66 12.69
N GLU A 87 -4.49 -20.79 12.65
CA GLU A 87 -3.73 -20.38 13.83
C GLU A 87 -3.92 -18.90 14.21
N ARG A 88 -5.03 -18.28 13.79
CA ARG A 88 -5.29 -16.84 14.05
C ARG A 88 -5.27 -16.48 15.53
N GLN A 89 -5.75 -17.35 16.40
CA GLN A 89 -5.75 -17.09 17.85
C GLN A 89 -4.33 -17.09 18.42
N THR A 90 -3.50 -18.05 18.00
CA THR A 90 -2.08 -18.12 18.40
C THR A 90 -1.31 -16.91 17.87
N LEU A 91 -1.52 -16.55 16.61
CA LEU A 91 -0.96 -15.34 16.00
C LEU A 91 -1.38 -14.07 16.75
N ALA A 92 -2.67 -13.94 17.09
CA ALA A 92 -3.17 -12.80 17.85
C ALA A 92 -2.56 -12.73 19.28
N ALA A 93 -2.36 -13.86 19.93
CA ALA A 93 -1.73 -13.91 21.26
C ALA A 93 -0.27 -13.39 21.21
N ILE A 94 0.54 -13.86 20.27
CA ILE A 94 1.92 -13.41 20.11
C ILE A 94 2.01 -11.93 19.72
N LEU A 95 1.08 -11.45 18.86
CA LEU A 95 0.99 -10.03 18.54
C LEU A 95 0.56 -9.19 19.75
N SER A 96 -0.32 -9.72 20.60
CA SER A 96 -0.71 -9.05 21.86
C SER A 96 0.49 -8.88 22.80
N ASP A 97 1.30 -9.92 22.94
CA ASP A 97 2.53 -9.86 23.72
C ASP A 97 3.52 -8.81 23.15
N PHE A 98 3.65 -8.76 21.83
CA PHE A 98 4.52 -7.78 21.16
C PHE A 98 4.04 -6.34 21.36
N PHE A 99 2.75 -6.08 21.21
CA PHE A 99 2.19 -4.72 21.33
C PHE A 99 2.00 -4.30 22.80
N GLY A 100 1.95 -5.24 23.74
CA GLY A 100 1.68 -4.97 25.17
C GLY A 100 0.21 -4.68 25.48
N PHE A 101 -0.71 -5.02 24.57
CA PHE A 101 -2.16 -4.93 24.74
C PHE A 101 -2.87 -5.99 23.91
N ALA A 102 -4.09 -6.34 24.30
CA ALA A 102 -4.87 -7.37 23.62
C ALA A 102 -5.21 -6.96 22.19
N VAL A 103 -4.94 -7.86 21.23
CA VAL A 103 -5.34 -7.68 19.83
C VAL A 103 -6.06 -8.91 19.30
N THR A 104 -6.85 -8.69 18.25
CA THR A 104 -7.50 -9.74 17.46
C THR A 104 -7.16 -9.58 16.00
N LEU A 105 -7.20 -10.68 15.23
CA LEU A 105 -7.01 -10.67 13.79
C LEU A 105 -8.35 -10.95 13.10
N ALA A 106 -8.90 -9.96 12.43
CA ALA A 106 -10.12 -10.09 11.64
C ALA A 106 -9.81 -10.32 10.16
N GLN A 107 -10.69 -11.03 9.46
CA GLN A 107 -10.61 -11.33 8.05
C GLN A 107 -11.80 -10.72 7.30
N ASN A 108 -11.54 -10.16 6.11
CA ASN A 108 -12.53 -9.75 5.13
C ASN A 108 -12.06 -10.17 3.73
N SER A 109 -12.48 -11.34 3.27
CA SER A 109 -12.13 -11.90 1.95
C SER A 109 -12.91 -11.28 0.79
N GLN A 110 -13.95 -10.48 1.06
CA GLN A 110 -14.80 -9.89 0.03
C GLN A 110 -14.30 -8.52 -0.47
N GLY A 111 -13.58 -7.76 0.34
CA GLY A 111 -13.11 -6.43 -0.03
C GLY A 111 -11.87 -5.97 0.74
N GLY A 112 -11.37 -6.80 1.65
CA GLY A 112 -10.25 -6.45 2.52
C GLY A 112 -10.59 -5.31 3.51
N PHE A 113 -9.53 -4.70 4.02
CA PHE A 113 -9.60 -3.53 4.90
C PHE A 113 -8.85 -2.34 4.27
N PRO A 114 -9.33 -1.77 3.14
CA PRO A 114 -8.67 -0.65 2.47
C PRO A 114 -8.64 0.59 3.36
N ASP A 115 -7.76 1.56 3.04
CA ASP A 115 -7.73 2.86 3.73
C ASP A 115 -8.82 3.79 3.22
N ASP A 116 -9.23 3.65 1.95
CA ASP A 116 -10.32 4.40 1.31
C ASP A 116 -11.41 3.43 0.84
N LEU A 117 -12.55 3.44 1.52
CA LEU A 117 -13.70 2.59 1.20
C LEU A 117 -14.41 3.00 -0.10
N GLN A 118 -14.21 4.22 -0.58
CA GLN A 118 -14.81 4.70 -1.83
C GLN A 118 -13.93 4.39 -3.05
N SER A 119 -12.68 4.04 -2.81
CA SER A 119 -11.69 3.70 -3.84
C SER A 119 -10.90 2.45 -3.42
N PRO A 120 -11.58 1.29 -3.33
CA PRO A 120 -10.98 0.05 -2.80
C PRO A 120 -10.02 -0.63 -3.77
N GLY A 121 -9.90 -0.10 -4.99
CA GLY A 121 -9.02 -0.66 -6.03
C GLY A 121 -7.54 -0.51 -5.73
N PRO A 122 -6.70 -1.25 -6.46
CA PRO A 122 -5.25 -1.19 -6.32
C PRO A 122 -4.72 0.22 -6.62
N THR A 123 -3.89 0.76 -5.75
CA THR A 123 -3.25 2.06 -5.97
C THR A 123 -2.11 1.94 -6.98
N VAL A 124 -1.97 2.96 -7.86
CA VAL A 124 -0.98 3.00 -8.94
C VAL A 124 0.09 4.05 -8.68
N ILE A 125 1.35 3.70 -8.93
CA ILE A 125 2.51 4.59 -8.90
C ILE A 125 3.50 4.20 -10.00
N SER A 126 4.31 5.13 -10.49
CA SER A 126 5.39 4.78 -11.40
C SER A 126 6.72 4.54 -10.67
N THR A 127 7.57 3.67 -11.23
CA THR A 127 8.95 3.44 -10.76
C THR A 127 9.74 4.76 -10.77
N ALA A 128 9.57 5.56 -11.81
CA ALA A 128 10.21 6.87 -11.92
C ALA A 128 9.76 7.85 -10.83
N THR A 129 8.49 7.83 -10.43
CA THR A 129 7.98 8.62 -9.30
C THR A 129 8.61 8.19 -7.99
N LEU A 130 8.74 6.89 -7.75
CA LEU A 130 9.41 6.39 -6.55
C LEU A 130 10.88 6.83 -6.50
N ALA A 131 11.59 6.77 -7.62
CA ALA A 131 12.98 7.20 -7.74
C ALA A 131 13.12 8.71 -7.50
N GLU A 132 12.27 9.52 -8.13
CA GLU A 132 12.26 10.98 -7.97
C GLU A 132 12.01 11.35 -6.51
N VAL A 133 10.96 10.80 -5.89
CA VAL A 133 10.62 11.11 -4.50
C VAL A 133 11.70 10.61 -3.53
N ALA A 134 12.31 9.46 -3.76
CA ALA A 134 13.42 8.96 -2.95
C ALA A 134 14.61 9.94 -2.99
N SER A 135 14.91 10.52 -4.14
CA SER A 135 16.03 11.46 -4.33
C SER A 135 15.91 12.74 -3.47
N TRP A 136 14.70 13.09 -3.02
CA TRP A 136 14.48 14.24 -2.15
C TRP A 136 15.00 14.03 -0.72
N PHE A 137 15.29 12.80 -0.33
CA PHE A 137 15.60 12.40 1.04
C PHE A 137 16.94 11.66 1.09
N PRO A 138 18.05 12.34 1.43
CA PRO A 138 19.36 11.69 1.59
C PRO A 138 19.28 10.43 2.44
N GLY A 139 19.84 9.33 1.92
CA GLY A 139 19.86 8.02 2.59
C GLY A 139 18.60 7.17 2.38
N VAL A 140 17.56 7.68 1.72
CA VAL A 140 16.36 6.90 1.39
C VAL A 140 16.51 6.30 -0.01
N THR A 141 16.49 4.98 -0.10
CA THR A 141 16.55 4.25 -1.38
C THR A 141 15.17 4.18 -2.04
N ILE A 142 15.12 3.82 -3.32
CA ILE A 142 13.86 3.56 -4.04
C ILE A 142 13.06 2.43 -3.36
N ASP A 143 13.73 1.38 -2.89
CA ASP A 143 13.07 0.27 -2.21
C ASP A 143 12.49 0.69 -0.86
N GLU A 144 13.21 1.54 -0.12
CA GLU A 144 12.67 2.12 1.10
C GLU A 144 11.46 3.02 0.80
N MET A 145 11.51 3.85 -0.24
CA MET A 145 10.38 4.69 -0.64
C MET A 145 9.18 3.83 -1.07
N ARG A 146 9.40 2.73 -1.79
CA ARG A 146 8.36 1.75 -2.16
C ARG A 146 7.66 1.19 -0.92
N ARG A 147 8.43 0.76 0.10
CA ARG A 147 7.87 0.27 1.37
C ARG A 147 7.09 1.35 2.13
N ARG A 148 7.52 2.63 2.08
CA ARG A 148 6.80 3.74 2.72
C ARG A 148 5.50 4.10 2.01
N MET A 149 5.50 4.08 0.67
CA MET A 149 4.33 4.47 -0.14
C MET A 149 3.28 3.36 -0.23
N ARG A 150 3.68 2.08 -0.19
CA ARG A 150 2.75 0.93 -0.12
C ARG A 150 1.71 0.93 -1.25
N ALA A 151 2.09 1.33 -2.46
CA ALA A 151 1.24 1.20 -3.64
C ALA A 151 1.16 -0.27 -4.09
N ASN A 152 0.09 -0.62 -4.79
CA ASN A 152 -0.14 -1.99 -5.26
C ASN A 152 0.46 -2.26 -6.64
N LEU A 153 0.29 -1.31 -7.57
CA LEU A 153 0.74 -1.44 -8.95
C LEU A 153 1.87 -0.45 -9.22
N GLU A 154 3.02 -0.96 -9.64
CA GLU A 154 4.15 -0.14 -10.06
C GLU A 154 4.28 -0.22 -11.58
N ILE A 155 4.16 0.93 -12.24
CA ILE A 155 4.26 1.08 -13.69
C ILE A 155 5.65 1.57 -14.04
N ASP A 156 6.29 0.96 -15.03
CA ASP A 156 7.59 1.40 -15.55
C ASP A 156 7.53 1.77 -17.04
N GLY A 157 8.64 2.31 -17.58
CA GLY A 157 8.71 2.80 -18.94
C GLY A 157 8.03 4.16 -19.15
N VAL A 158 7.81 4.93 -18.07
CA VAL A 158 7.13 6.24 -18.05
C VAL A 158 7.92 7.26 -17.21
N PRO A 159 7.74 8.58 -17.43
CA PRO A 159 8.39 9.60 -16.60
C PRO A 159 7.80 9.66 -15.16
N ALA A 160 8.51 10.37 -14.27
CA ALA A 160 8.02 10.62 -12.93
C ALA A 160 6.67 11.37 -12.95
N PHE A 161 5.77 11.00 -12.02
CA PHE A 161 4.42 11.54 -11.88
C PHE A 161 3.51 11.30 -13.09
N TRP A 162 3.86 10.33 -13.95
CA TRP A 162 3.02 9.93 -15.08
C TRP A 162 1.60 9.52 -14.62
N GLU A 163 1.49 8.89 -13.49
CA GLU A 163 0.23 8.46 -12.89
C GLU A 163 -0.73 9.62 -12.57
N ASP A 164 -0.26 10.86 -12.50
CA ASP A 164 -1.11 12.05 -12.32
C ASP A 164 -2.05 12.29 -13.52
N GLN A 165 -1.81 11.64 -14.67
CA GLN A 165 -2.71 11.67 -15.82
C GLN A 165 -3.92 10.75 -15.66
N LEU A 166 -3.96 9.91 -14.63
CA LEU A 166 -5.00 8.91 -14.41
C LEU A 166 -6.22 9.45 -13.63
N PHE A 167 -6.29 10.74 -13.34
CA PHE A 167 -7.46 11.41 -12.74
C PHE A 167 -7.69 12.78 -13.37
N SER A 168 -8.94 13.27 -13.34
CA SER A 168 -9.35 14.50 -14.03
C SER A 168 -9.47 15.70 -13.09
N GLU A 169 -9.43 16.92 -13.68
CA GLU A 169 -9.70 18.20 -13.02
C GLU A 169 -11.15 18.28 -12.49
N SER A 170 -12.12 17.78 -13.27
CA SER A 170 -13.53 17.85 -12.94
C SER A 170 -13.94 16.95 -11.75
N GLY A 171 -13.05 16.04 -11.34
CA GLY A 171 -13.39 15.01 -10.35
C GLY A 171 -14.14 13.82 -10.92
N GLU A 172 -14.41 13.81 -12.23
CA GLU A 172 -14.85 12.62 -12.92
C GLU A 172 -13.75 11.57 -12.97
N VAL A 173 -14.13 10.30 -12.94
CA VAL A 173 -13.17 9.21 -13.02
C VAL A 173 -12.63 9.08 -14.44
N LEU A 174 -11.33 8.89 -14.58
CA LEU A 174 -10.71 8.55 -15.86
C LEU A 174 -10.57 7.03 -15.99
N SER A 175 -11.03 6.52 -17.12
CA SER A 175 -10.88 5.10 -17.47
C SER A 175 -9.51 4.84 -18.08
N PHE A 176 -8.85 3.77 -17.61
CA PHE A 176 -7.63 3.23 -18.22
C PHE A 176 -7.64 1.70 -18.08
N GLN A 177 -6.70 1.02 -18.74
CA GLN A 177 -6.61 -0.43 -18.72
C GLN A 177 -5.23 -0.89 -18.25
N VAL A 178 -5.21 -2.02 -17.54
CA VAL A 178 -4.02 -2.80 -17.22
C VAL A 178 -4.29 -4.23 -17.70
N GLY A 179 -3.64 -4.64 -18.79
CA GLY A 179 -4.06 -5.84 -19.52
C GLY A 179 -5.51 -5.72 -19.99
N ASP A 180 -6.32 -6.73 -19.69
CA ASP A 180 -7.76 -6.78 -20.05
C ASP A 180 -8.67 -6.21 -18.95
N VAL A 181 -8.11 -5.65 -17.89
CA VAL A 181 -8.86 -5.14 -16.74
C VAL A 181 -9.05 -3.63 -16.85
N GLN A 182 -10.29 -3.18 -16.73
CA GLN A 182 -10.66 -1.76 -16.72
C GLN A 182 -10.56 -1.18 -15.32
N PHE A 183 -9.85 -0.08 -15.19
CA PHE A 183 -9.69 0.72 -13.99
C PHE A 183 -10.30 2.10 -14.15
N PHE A 184 -10.72 2.69 -13.05
CA PHE A 184 -11.07 4.10 -12.94
C PHE A 184 -10.13 4.78 -11.95
N GLY A 185 -9.35 5.75 -12.45
CA GLY A 185 -8.55 6.62 -11.59
C GLY A 185 -9.44 7.67 -10.94
N VAL A 186 -9.32 7.83 -9.62
CA VAL A 186 -10.24 8.64 -8.82
C VAL A 186 -9.61 9.95 -8.37
N ASN A 187 -8.50 9.88 -7.66
CA ASN A 187 -7.81 11.05 -7.11
C ASN A 187 -6.36 10.71 -6.70
N PRO A 188 -5.50 11.73 -6.54
CA PRO A 188 -4.18 11.52 -5.98
C PRO A 188 -4.30 11.15 -4.50
N CYS A 189 -3.68 10.02 -4.11
CA CYS A 189 -3.78 9.45 -2.78
C CYS A 189 -3.19 10.41 -1.73
N GLN A 190 -4.01 10.82 -0.76
CA GLN A 190 -3.55 11.61 0.38
C GLN A 190 -2.67 10.74 1.29
N ARG A 191 -1.49 11.23 1.59
CA ARG A 191 -0.55 10.51 2.46
C ARG A 191 -0.78 10.84 3.93
N CYS A 192 -0.63 9.82 4.75
CA CYS A 192 -0.68 9.96 6.20
C CYS A 192 0.73 10.11 6.79
N VAL A 193 0.88 10.03 8.10
CA VAL A 193 2.18 10.11 8.79
C VAL A 193 3.09 8.91 8.52
N VAL A 194 2.56 7.76 8.11
CA VAL A 194 3.34 6.51 7.94
C VAL A 194 4.53 6.67 6.99
N PRO A 195 4.43 7.30 5.80
CA PRO A 195 5.58 7.50 4.93
C PRO A 195 6.72 8.34 5.51
N THR A 196 6.46 9.10 6.57
CA THR A 196 7.52 9.88 7.24
C THR A 196 8.47 9.01 8.05
N ARG A 197 8.12 7.73 8.29
CA ARG A 197 8.85 6.81 9.14
C ARG A 197 9.68 5.85 8.31
N ASP A 198 10.84 5.53 8.81
CA ASP A 198 11.65 4.42 8.31
C ASP A 198 10.86 3.11 8.43
N SER A 199 10.85 2.31 7.36
CA SER A 199 10.00 1.13 7.26
C SER A 199 10.42 -0.03 8.16
N PHE A 200 11.63 -0.01 8.70
CA PHE A 200 12.17 -1.03 9.60
C PHE A 200 12.18 -0.61 11.06
N SER A 201 12.60 0.61 11.32
CA SER A 201 12.78 1.12 12.69
C SER A 201 11.57 1.88 13.21
N GLY A 202 10.71 2.41 12.32
CA GLY A 202 9.63 3.32 12.68
C GLY A 202 10.09 4.72 13.06
N VAL A 203 11.39 5.02 12.99
CA VAL A 203 11.96 6.33 13.31
C VAL A 203 11.51 7.34 12.25
N ALA A 204 11.03 8.50 12.70
CA ALA A 204 10.59 9.55 11.80
C ALA A 204 11.79 10.24 11.12
N TYR A 205 11.71 10.41 9.79
CA TYR A 205 12.67 11.21 9.04
C TYR A 205 12.42 12.71 9.32
N PRO A 206 13.44 13.46 9.73
CA PRO A 206 13.27 14.87 10.08
C PRO A 206 12.67 15.70 8.93
N SER A 207 11.62 16.48 9.22
CA SER A 207 10.97 17.36 8.26
C SER A 207 10.45 16.69 6.97
N PHE A 208 10.25 15.36 6.95
CA PHE A 208 9.82 14.62 5.76
C PHE A 208 8.64 15.27 5.05
N GLN A 209 7.54 15.51 5.77
CA GLN A 209 6.33 16.07 5.18
C GLN A 209 6.55 17.47 4.59
N LYS A 210 7.34 18.33 5.27
CA LYS A 210 7.68 19.68 4.78
C LYS A 210 8.47 19.61 3.48
N ILE A 211 9.52 18.79 3.44
CA ILE A 211 10.35 18.58 2.25
C ILE A 211 9.50 18.03 1.11
N PHE A 212 8.70 16.99 1.39
CA PHE A 212 7.81 16.36 0.40
C PHE A 212 6.87 17.39 -0.23
N VAL A 213 6.13 18.15 0.58
CA VAL A 213 5.17 19.17 0.10
C VAL A 213 5.84 20.19 -0.80
N GLN A 214 6.99 20.74 -0.37
CA GLN A 214 7.75 21.74 -1.14
C GLN A 214 8.24 21.17 -2.48
N LYS A 215 8.83 19.98 -2.45
CA LYS A 215 9.35 19.33 -3.66
C LYS A 215 8.21 18.92 -4.59
N ARG A 216 7.14 18.31 -4.08
CA ARG A 216 5.99 17.90 -4.89
C ARG A 216 5.32 19.09 -5.58
N GLN A 217 5.19 20.22 -4.89
CA GLN A 217 4.67 21.44 -5.48
C GLN A 217 5.57 21.96 -6.60
N ALA A 218 6.87 21.94 -6.40
CA ALA A 218 7.86 22.45 -7.37
C ALA A 218 8.02 21.53 -8.61
N THR A 219 7.69 20.25 -8.46
CA THR A 219 7.81 19.23 -9.54
C THR A 219 6.47 18.80 -10.11
N LEU A 220 5.38 19.52 -9.80
CA LEU A 220 4.06 19.19 -10.34
C LEU A 220 4.08 19.33 -11.87
N PRO A 221 3.86 18.25 -12.64
CA PRO A 221 3.86 18.35 -14.09
C PRO A 221 2.69 19.19 -14.64
N GLU A 222 2.87 19.77 -15.81
CA GLU A 222 1.84 20.57 -16.48
C GLU A 222 0.56 19.78 -16.79
N TRP A 223 0.68 18.45 -16.97
CA TRP A 223 -0.45 17.57 -17.22
C TRP A 223 -1.24 17.20 -15.97
N SER A 224 -0.74 17.51 -14.77
CA SER A 224 -1.43 17.17 -13.53
C SER A 224 -2.66 18.03 -13.33
N ALA A 225 -3.76 17.40 -12.90
CA ALA A 225 -5.00 18.05 -12.51
C ALA A 225 -4.80 18.88 -11.23
N THR A 226 -4.36 20.15 -11.37
CA THR A 226 -3.91 20.99 -10.26
C THR A 226 -4.97 21.22 -9.20
N SER A 227 -6.24 21.33 -9.58
CA SER A 227 -7.38 21.51 -8.67
C SER A 227 -7.54 20.34 -7.67
N ARG A 228 -6.96 19.18 -7.97
CA ARG A 228 -7.03 17.99 -7.12
C ARG A 228 -5.98 18.00 -6.00
N PHE A 229 -5.06 18.94 -6.01
CA PHE A 229 -4.01 19.13 -5.01
C PHE A 229 -4.37 20.25 -4.02
N ASN A 230 -5.40 20.06 -3.21
CA ASN A 230 -5.72 20.99 -2.12
C ASN A 230 -4.58 21.11 -1.08
N HIS A 231 -3.67 20.15 -1.09
CA HIS A 231 -2.34 20.17 -0.47
C HIS A 231 -1.44 19.19 -1.22
N PHE A 232 -0.12 19.40 -1.21
CA PHE A 232 0.83 18.63 -2.00
C PHE A 232 1.39 17.37 -1.30
N TYR A 233 0.88 17.00 -0.12
CA TYR A 233 1.24 15.71 0.51
C TYR A 233 0.37 14.58 -0.06
N ARG A 234 0.47 14.41 -1.40
CA ARG A 234 -0.27 13.44 -2.19
C ARG A 234 0.66 12.74 -3.18
N LEU A 235 0.52 11.43 -3.31
CA LEU A 235 1.31 10.62 -4.22
C LEU A 235 0.57 9.31 -4.52
N SER A 236 0.81 8.71 -5.68
CA SER A 236 0.05 7.58 -6.22
C SER A 236 -1.41 7.93 -6.52
N VAL A 237 -2.09 7.07 -7.22
CA VAL A 237 -3.50 7.26 -7.62
C VAL A 237 -4.36 6.18 -6.99
N ASN A 238 -5.43 6.62 -6.33
CA ASN A 238 -6.49 5.75 -5.86
C ASN A 238 -7.36 5.34 -7.05
N THR A 239 -7.74 4.09 -7.09
CA THR A 239 -8.57 3.53 -8.15
C THR A 239 -9.83 2.86 -7.63
N LYS A 240 -10.78 2.66 -8.51
CA LYS A 240 -11.91 1.75 -8.33
C LYS A 240 -12.13 0.96 -9.61
N LEU A 241 -12.70 -0.20 -9.50
CA LEU A 241 -12.99 -1.07 -10.65
C LEU A 241 -14.49 -1.36 -10.71
N PRO A 242 -15.06 -1.48 -11.92
CA PRO A 242 -16.43 -1.95 -12.05
C PRO A 242 -16.55 -3.41 -11.63
N SER A 243 -17.71 -3.81 -11.14
CA SER A 243 -17.95 -5.19 -10.69
C SER A 243 -17.79 -6.23 -11.80
N SER A 244 -17.92 -5.82 -13.07
CA SER A 244 -17.65 -6.68 -14.25
C SER A 244 -16.22 -7.17 -14.34
N GLU A 245 -15.27 -6.51 -13.67
CA GLU A 245 -13.86 -6.90 -13.67
C GLU A 245 -13.53 -8.00 -12.66
N ALA A 246 -14.48 -8.34 -11.79
CA ALA A 246 -14.30 -9.41 -10.81
C ALA A 246 -13.99 -10.75 -11.49
N GLY A 247 -12.99 -11.44 -10.98
CA GLY A 247 -12.51 -12.72 -11.51
C GLY A 247 -11.43 -12.59 -12.58
N LYS A 248 -11.21 -11.41 -13.17
CA LYS A 248 -10.11 -11.18 -14.11
C LYS A 248 -8.76 -11.10 -13.39
N PHE A 249 -7.70 -11.24 -14.17
CA PHE A 249 -6.32 -11.21 -13.69
C PHE A 249 -5.53 -10.08 -14.35
N ILE A 250 -4.62 -9.49 -13.58
CA ILE A 250 -3.54 -8.65 -14.09
C ILE A 250 -2.21 -9.36 -13.86
N SER A 251 -1.25 -9.20 -14.77
CA SER A 251 0.06 -9.86 -14.73
C SER A 251 1.17 -8.85 -14.96
N VAL A 252 2.33 -9.11 -14.34
CA VAL A 252 3.58 -8.37 -14.62
C VAL A 252 4.00 -8.61 -16.06
N GLY A 253 4.45 -7.56 -16.76
CA GLY A 253 4.92 -7.61 -18.17
C GLY A 253 4.23 -6.68 -19.10
#